data_508c338b2407b0b5ba3bf6a5763094ce
#
_entry.id   508c338b2407b0b5ba3bf6a5763094ce
#
_cell.length_a   1.000
_cell.length_b   1.000
_cell.length_c   1.000
_cell.angle_alpha   90.00
_cell.angle_beta   90.00
_cell.angle_gamma   90.00
#
_symmetry.space_group_name_H-M   'P 1'
#
loop_
_entity.id
_entity.type
_entity.pdbx_description
1 polymer ?
#
loop_
_entity_poly.entity_id
_entity_poly.type
_entity_poly.pdbx_seq_one_letter_code
_entity_poly.pdbx_strand_id
1 'polypeptide(L)'
;MSTKETFSQISPSEFFYRNRDLAGFSNPTRSLYTAVREFVENGLDACDQRGILPDIQLIIKAVDPEKPDPKAYILTVKDNGPGMDSKQIPLAFGTVLYGSKFGLKQARGMFGLGATMAILYGQITTNKPVVVSSSVDGKESHEYSMMLDIQKNKPVILKHTTKDVNKKGLNVSITLEGDYSKAGSKIRDYVYQTSLITPYATISFDDPKGEKFQYKRIVDAMPSPPTIIKPHPHGVDVETIRRMIVDTHYEIPTLDNSMIEKVRKELGLAKKNLNFEGIMQRAEKKWADLSRPVRIIVALMSFLQMDFEKIMKIRIDDVDLANKHLTYWDFGESKSVTIDMPKSSSYYKQLANTV
;
A
#
# COMPACT_ATOMS: atom_id res chain seq x y z
N MET A 1 -20.79 15.96 43.60
CA MET A 1 -20.43 14.60 43.10
C MET A 1 -19.21 14.72 42.24
N SER A 2 -18.06 14.20 42.66
CA SER A 2 -16.84 14.19 41.87
C SER A 2 -17.01 13.15 40.76
N THR A 3 -17.15 13.58 39.53
CA THR A 3 -17.09 12.69 38.36
C THR A 3 -15.66 12.15 38.25
N LYS A 4 -15.47 10.87 38.58
CA LYS A 4 -14.21 10.18 38.29
C LYS A 4 -13.98 10.25 36.78
N GLU A 5 -12.90 10.90 36.36
CA GLU A 5 -12.43 10.84 34.97
C GLU A 5 -12.10 9.40 34.62
N THR A 6 -12.78 8.86 33.62
CA THR A 6 -12.50 7.52 33.09
C THR A 6 -11.76 7.67 31.77
N PHE A 7 -10.53 7.16 31.70
CA PHE A 7 -9.77 7.08 30.45
C PHE A 7 -10.31 5.94 29.58
N SER A 8 -10.55 6.22 28.30
CA SER A 8 -10.99 5.21 27.33
C SER A 8 -10.26 5.39 26.00
N GLN A 9 -9.94 4.28 25.35
CA GLN A 9 -9.42 4.28 24.00
C GLN A 9 -10.58 4.15 23.02
N ILE A 10 -10.57 4.96 21.95
CA ILE A 10 -11.54 4.87 20.85
C ILE A 10 -10.86 4.30 19.59
N SER A 11 -11.64 3.65 18.73
CA SER A 11 -11.14 3.15 17.45
C SER A 11 -10.92 4.28 16.44
N PRO A 12 -10.10 4.09 15.39
CA PRO A 12 -9.96 5.06 14.31
C PRO A 12 -11.30 5.44 13.67
N SER A 13 -12.17 4.48 13.43
CA SER A 13 -13.50 4.74 12.86
C SER A 13 -14.39 5.54 13.80
N GLU A 14 -14.34 5.30 15.10
CA GLU A 14 -15.07 6.09 16.09
C GLU A 14 -14.52 7.53 16.20
N PHE A 15 -13.19 7.70 16.11
CA PHE A 15 -12.58 9.02 16.06
C PHE A 15 -13.12 9.84 14.88
N PHE A 16 -13.10 9.28 13.68
CA PHE A 16 -13.61 9.95 12.49
C PHE A 16 -15.14 10.07 12.45
N TYR A 17 -15.86 9.14 13.03
CA TYR A 17 -17.30 9.27 13.24
C TYR A 17 -17.65 10.57 14.00
N ARG A 18 -16.88 10.88 15.05
CA ARG A 18 -17.06 12.08 15.86
C ARG A 18 -16.49 13.35 15.20
N ASN A 19 -15.51 13.21 14.32
CA ASN A 19 -14.72 14.30 13.72
C ASN A 19 -14.74 14.26 12.18
N ARG A 20 -15.92 14.09 11.59
CA ARG A 20 -16.12 13.98 10.12
C ARG A 20 -15.53 15.14 9.33
N ASP A 21 -15.53 16.32 9.92
CA ASP A 21 -15.07 17.55 9.28
C ASP A 21 -13.59 17.51 8.92
N LEU A 22 -12.78 16.80 9.72
CA LEU A 22 -11.35 16.61 9.47
C LEU A 22 -11.08 15.87 8.14
N ALA A 23 -11.97 14.97 7.76
CA ALA A 23 -11.89 14.23 6.50
C ALA A 23 -12.65 14.90 5.34
N GLY A 24 -13.20 16.09 5.55
CA GLY A 24 -13.91 16.83 4.51
C GLY A 24 -15.40 16.51 4.38
N PHE A 25 -16.02 15.81 5.35
CA PHE A 25 -17.43 15.42 5.37
C PHE A 25 -18.25 16.29 6.34
N SER A 26 -18.10 17.61 6.24
CA SER A 26 -18.72 18.59 7.16
C SER A 26 -20.19 18.89 6.86
N ASN A 27 -20.62 18.81 5.61
CA ASN A 27 -21.99 19.09 5.19
C ASN A 27 -22.33 18.33 3.90
N PRO A 28 -23.62 18.14 3.55
CA PRO A 28 -24.05 17.35 2.40
C PRO A 28 -23.42 17.76 1.06
N THR A 29 -23.28 19.06 0.80
CA THR A 29 -22.69 19.59 -0.43
C THR A 29 -21.23 19.18 -0.57
N ARG A 30 -20.43 19.41 0.49
CA ARG A 30 -19.00 19.10 0.51
C ARG A 30 -18.78 17.59 0.53
N SER A 31 -19.60 16.86 1.26
CA SER A 31 -19.48 15.40 1.40
C SER A 31 -19.70 14.68 0.08
N LEU A 32 -20.71 15.08 -0.70
CA LEU A 32 -20.95 14.53 -2.03
C LEU A 32 -19.75 14.78 -2.96
N TYR A 33 -19.25 16.02 -3.01
CA TYR A 33 -18.08 16.38 -3.80
C TYR A 33 -16.82 15.60 -3.36
N THR A 34 -16.56 15.52 -2.06
CA THR A 34 -15.40 14.81 -1.51
C THR A 34 -15.46 13.32 -1.85
N ALA A 35 -16.64 12.68 -1.68
CA ALA A 35 -16.81 11.28 -2.03
C ALA A 35 -16.56 10.99 -3.52
N VAL A 36 -17.04 11.86 -4.42
CA VAL A 36 -16.75 11.76 -5.86
C VAL A 36 -15.26 11.81 -6.11
N ARG A 37 -14.57 12.80 -5.53
CA ARG A 37 -13.12 12.97 -5.70
C ARG A 37 -12.36 11.74 -5.24
N GLU A 38 -12.63 11.26 -4.04
CA GLU A 38 -11.91 10.12 -3.43
C GLU A 38 -12.06 8.83 -4.26
N PHE A 39 -13.26 8.53 -4.77
CA PHE A 39 -13.45 7.31 -5.56
C PHE A 39 -12.87 7.43 -6.98
N VAL A 40 -13.00 8.59 -7.64
CA VAL A 40 -12.40 8.81 -8.96
C VAL A 40 -10.88 8.75 -8.89
N GLU A 41 -10.28 9.42 -7.90
CA GLU A 41 -8.83 9.41 -7.68
C GLU A 41 -8.31 8.00 -7.37
N ASN A 42 -9.05 7.20 -6.60
CA ASN A 42 -8.67 5.81 -6.33
C ASN A 42 -8.70 4.94 -7.58
N GLY A 43 -9.69 5.12 -8.46
CA GLY A 43 -9.77 4.40 -9.73
C GLY A 43 -8.61 4.77 -10.67
N LEU A 44 -8.29 6.07 -10.80
CA LEU A 44 -7.15 6.55 -11.57
C LEU A 44 -5.83 6.00 -11.02
N ASP A 45 -5.61 6.08 -9.70
CA ASP A 45 -4.40 5.56 -9.06
C ASP A 45 -4.22 4.04 -9.25
N ALA A 46 -5.33 3.27 -9.20
CA ALA A 46 -5.28 1.83 -9.42
C ALA A 46 -4.82 1.49 -10.84
N CYS A 47 -5.26 2.25 -11.84
CA CYS A 47 -4.82 2.11 -13.21
C CYS A 47 -3.37 2.57 -13.41
N ASP A 48 -3.02 3.77 -12.89
CA ASP A 48 -1.70 4.38 -13.02
C ASP A 48 -0.59 3.47 -12.46
N GLN A 49 -0.81 2.86 -11.31
CA GLN A 49 0.16 1.95 -10.68
C GLN A 49 0.44 0.68 -11.48
N ARG A 50 -0.43 0.33 -12.41
CA ARG A 50 -0.31 -0.89 -13.24
C ARG A 50 -0.10 -0.60 -14.72
N GLY A 51 0.05 0.67 -15.10
CA GLY A 51 0.22 1.06 -16.50
C GLY A 51 -1.01 0.72 -17.36
N ILE A 52 -2.21 0.75 -16.79
CA ILE A 52 -3.47 0.50 -17.47
C ILE A 52 -4.08 1.84 -17.85
N LEU A 53 -4.37 2.06 -19.13
CA LEU A 53 -5.07 3.26 -19.59
C LEU A 53 -6.44 3.37 -18.89
N PRO A 54 -6.67 4.41 -18.05
CA PRO A 54 -7.87 4.47 -17.24
C PRO A 54 -9.14 4.66 -18.08
N ASP A 55 -10.18 3.93 -17.69
CA ASP A 55 -11.56 4.11 -18.16
C ASP A 55 -12.46 4.19 -16.91
N ILE A 56 -12.81 5.41 -16.53
CA ILE A 56 -13.54 5.70 -15.29
C ILE A 56 -14.96 6.10 -15.61
N GLN A 57 -15.91 5.41 -14.99
CA GLN A 57 -17.33 5.75 -15.07
C GLN A 57 -17.83 6.25 -13.72
N LEU A 58 -18.21 7.52 -13.66
CA LEU A 58 -18.90 8.14 -12.53
C LEU A 58 -20.39 8.19 -12.78
N ILE A 59 -21.22 7.72 -11.85
CA ILE A 59 -22.67 7.79 -11.93
C ILE A 59 -23.21 8.31 -10.60
N ILE A 60 -24.03 9.35 -10.66
CA ILE A 60 -24.76 9.86 -9.50
C ILE A 60 -26.25 9.80 -9.82
N LYS A 61 -27.01 9.13 -8.93
CA LYS A 61 -28.46 9.03 -9.04
C LYS A 61 -29.13 9.52 -7.76
N ALA A 62 -30.21 10.25 -7.87
CA ALA A 62 -31.05 10.55 -6.71
C ALA A 62 -31.72 9.27 -6.21
N VAL A 63 -31.80 9.10 -4.90
CA VAL A 63 -32.56 7.98 -4.29
C VAL A 63 -34.06 8.13 -4.57
N ASP A 64 -34.54 9.36 -4.42
CA ASP A 64 -35.94 9.74 -4.68
C ASP A 64 -35.96 10.77 -5.84
N PRO A 65 -35.90 10.32 -7.12
CA PRO A 65 -35.81 11.24 -8.26
C PRO A 65 -37.07 12.09 -8.46
N GLU A 66 -38.21 11.64 -7.93
CA GLU A 66 -39.49 12.37 -8.00
C GLU A 66 -39.53 13.61 -7.08
N LYS A 67 -38.63 13.71 -6.12
CA LYS A 67 -38.56 14.85 -5.23
C LYS A 67 -37.84 16.02 -5.91
N PRO A 68 -38.38 17.25 -5.81
CA PRO A 68 -37.75 18.43 -6.42
C PRO A 68 -36.35 18.72 -5.86
N ASP A 69 -36.10 18.34 -4.59
CA ASP A 69 -34.83 18.54 -3.88
C ASP A 69 -34.43 17.26 -3.17
N PRO A 70 -33.87 16.28 -3.89
CA PRO A 70 -33.41 15.02 -3.29
C PRO A 70 -32.29 15.28 -2.27
N LYS A 71 -32.36 14.58 -1.14
CA LYS A 71 -31.38 14.72 -0.03
C LYS A 71 -30.39 13.55 0.03
N ALA A 72 -30.66 12.47 -0.69
CA ALA A 72 -29.79 11.30 -0.73
C ALA A 72 -29.52 10.88 -2.17
N TYR A 73 -28.28 10.48 -2.41
CA TYR A 73 -27.80 10.07 -3.72
C TYR A 73 -27.07 8.74 -3.66
N ILE A 74 -27.17 7.96 -4.73
CA ILE A 74 -26.35 6.79 -4.98
C ILE A 74 -25.18 7.26 -5.85
N LEU A 75 -23.99 7.20 -5.31
CA LEU A 75 -22.74 7.44 -6.00
C LEU A 75 -22.11 6.10 -6.38
N THR A 76 -21.87 5.90 -7.67
CA THR A 76 -21.20 4.72 -8.20
C THR A 76 -20.00 5.14 -9.03
N VAL A 77 -18.84 4.54 -8.76
CA VAL A 77 -17.63 4.70 -9.57
C VAL A 77 -17.15 3.34 -10.01
N LYS A 78 -16.86 3.21 -11.31
CA LYS A 78 -16.29 2.01 -11.92
C LYS A 78 -14.99 2.35 -12.59
N ASP A 79 -14.01 1.47 -12.45
CA ASP A 79 -12.74 1.53 -13.15
C ASP A 79 -12.43 0.22 -13.88
N ASN A 80 -11.52 0.29 -14.83
CA ASN A 80 -10.98 -0.87 -15.55
C ASN A 80 -9.60 -1.29 -15.04
N GLY A 81 -9.27 -0.92 -13.81
CA GLY A 81 -8.00 -1.21 -13.16
C GLY A 81 -7.76 -2.71 -12.94
N PRO A 82 -6.73 -3.08 -12.17
CA PRO A 82 -6.36 -4.47 -11.94
C PRO A 82 -7.41 -5.27 -11.16
N GLY A 83 -8.41 -4.59 -10.58
CA GLY A 83 -9.30 -5.19 -9.60
C GLY A 83 -8.61 -5.41 -8.24
N MET A 84 -9.35 -6.02 -7.32
CA MET A 84 -8.91 -6.33 -5.97
C MET A 84 -9.30 -7.76 -5.61
N ASP A 85 -8.40 -8.50 -4.98
CA ASP A 85 -8.66 -9.85 -4.49
C ASP A 85 -9.86 -9.88 -3.54
N SER A 86 -10.67 -10.93 -3.63
CA SER A 86 -11.92 -11.06 -2.87
C SER A 86 -11.71 -10.95 -1.35
N LYS A 87 -10.60 -11.47 -0.81
CA LYS A 87 -10.28 -11.39 0.62
C LYS A 87 -9.88 -9.99 1.07
N GLN A 88 -9.37 -9.16 0.16
CA GLN A 88 -8.94 -7.80 0.45
C GLN A 88 -10.09 -6.79 0.40
N ILE A 89 -11.14 -7.05 -0.40
CA ILE A 89 -12.27 -6.12 -0.57
C ILE A 89 -12.88 -5.72 0.79
N PRO A 90 -13.27 -6.64 1.69
CA PRO A 90 -13.86 -6.25 2.96
C PRO A 90 -12.93 -5.39 3.83
N LEU A 91 -11.65 -5.71 3.85
CA LEU A 91 -10.66 -4.96 4.62
C LEU A 91 -10.44 -3.55 4.07
N ALA A 92 -10.31 -3.42 2.75
CA ALA A 92 -10.03 -2.15 2.10
C ALA A 92 -11.20 -1.15 2.17
N PHE A 93 -12.44 -1.63 2.19
CA PHE A 93 -13.64 -0.79 2.21
C PHE A 93 -14.39 -0.79 3.55
N GLY A 94 -14.03 -1.69 4.47
CA GLY A 94 -14.68 -1.83 5.78
C GLY A 94 -13.74 -1.58 6.97
N THR A 95 -12.52 -1.08 6.76
CA THR A 95 -11.57 -0.76 7.84
C THR A 95 -10.92 0.59 7.57
N VAL A 96 -11.05 1.53 8.50
CA VAL A 96 -10.41 2.85 8.43
C VAL A 96 -8.91 2.72 8.69
N LEU A 97 -8.08 3.48 7.98
CA LEU A 97 -6.62 3.41 8.01
C LEU A 97 -6.05 2.06 7.51
N TYR A 98 -6.76 1.39 6.61
CA TYR A 98 -6.26 0.21 5.91
C TYR A 98 -6.00 0.56 4.43
N GLY A 99 -4.80 0.31 3.94
CA GLY A 99 -4.43 0.61 2.56
C GLY A 99 -2.99 0.22 2.22
N SER A 100 -2.67 0.23 0.93
CA SER A 100 -1.35 -0.13 0.40
C SER A 100 -0.50 1.08 -0.02
N LYS A 101 -1.04 2.31 0.09
CA LYS A 101 -0.43 3.53 -0.48
C LYS A 101 0.36 4.37 0.53
N PHE A 102 0.47 3.96 1.80
CA PHE A 102 1.11 4.75 2.86
C PHE A 102 2.58 5.12 2.57
N GLY A 103 3.28 4.32 1.77
CA GLY A 103 4.66 4.58 1.35
C GLY A 103 4.81 5.34 0.03
N LEU A 104 3.70 5.61 -0.70
CA LEU A 104 3.75 6.24 -2.02
C LEU A 104 3.63 7.77 -1.86
N LYS A 105 4.67 8.52 -2.25
CA LYS A 105 4.65 9.99 -2.17
C LYS A 105 3.95 10.68 -3.35
N GLN A 106 3.66 9.96 -4.42
CA GLN A 106 3.09 10.51 -5.66
C GLN A 106 1.69 9.96 -5.99
N ALA A 107 1.03 9.27 -5.05
CA ALA A 107 -0.35 8.86 -5.21
C ALA A 107 -1.30 10.01 -4.82
N ARG A 108 -2.47 10.10 -5.45
CA ARG A 108 -3.50 11.09 -5.13
C ARG A 108 -4.10 10.84 -3.74
N GLY A 109 -4.30 9.56 -3.36
CA GLY A 109 -4.80 9.14 -2.06
C GLY A 109 -3.72 8.42 -1.23
N MET A 110 -3.09 9.11 -0.25
CA MET A 110 -1.97 8.56 0.53
C MET A 110 -2.38 7.96 1.89
N PHE A 111 -3.49 8.39 2.47
CA PHE A 111 -3.79 8.10 3.88
C PHE A 111 -4.71 6.90 4.11
N GLY A 112 -5.23 6.26 3.06
CA GLY A 112 -6.20 5.16 3.21
C GLY A 112 -7.50 5.57 3.95
N LEU A 113 -7.82 6.86 3.91
CA LEU A 113 -8.96 7.44 4.62
C LEU A 113 -10.13 7.78 3.70
N GLY A 114 -9.87 8.29 2.50
CA GLY A 114 -10.89 8.93 1.67
C GLY A 114 -12.09 8.06 1.36
N ALA A 115 -11.87 6.88 0.78
CA ALA A 115 -12.96 5.96 0.44
C ALA A 115 -13.70 5.46 1.68
N THR A 116 -12.97 5.07 2.75
CA THR A 116 -13.58 4.56 3.98
C THR A 116 -14.35 5.65 4.73
N MET A 117 -13.92 6.91 4.65
CA MET A 117 -14.65 8.03 5.21
C MET A 117 -15.93 8.37 4.41
N ALA A 118 -15.89 8.26 3.09
CA ALA A 118 -17.09 8.39 2.26
C ALA A 118 -18.12 7.30 2.58
N ILE A 119 -17.65 6.06 2.76
CA ILE A 119 -18.48 4.92 3.15
C ILE A 119 -19.08 5.13 4.55
N LEU A 120 -18.26 5.54 5.51
CA LEU A 120 -18.70 5.82 6.87
C LEU A 120 -19.75 6.94 6.90
N TYR A 121 -19.51 8.02 6.15
CA TYR A 121 -20.48 9.11 6.02
C TYR A 121 -21.80 8.63 5.40
N GLY A 122 -21.74 7.84 4.33
CA GLY A 122 -22.92 7.25 3.69
C GLY A 122 -23.70 6.36 4.67
N GLN A 123 -23.00 5.50 5.41
CA GLN A 123 -23.61 4.62 6.42
C GLN A 123 -24.29 5.43 7.53
N ILE A 124 -23.64 6.48 8.05
CA ILE A 124 -24.19 7.30 9.13
C ILE A 124 -25.44 8.05 8.70
N THR A 125 -25.43 8.61 7.48
CA THR A 125 -26.49 9.48 7.01
C THR A 125 -27.67 8.75 6.41
N THR A 126 -27.47 7.55 5.87
CA THR A 126 -28.51 6.82 5.14
C THR A 126 -28.81 5.43 5.70
N ASN A 127 -27.97 4.93 6.60
CA ASN A 127 -28.02 3.55 7.13
C ASN A 127 -28.01 2.50 6.00
N LYS A 128 -27.35 2.78 4.87
CA LYS A 128 -27.24 1.88 3.74
C LYS A 128 -25.82 1.29 3.69
N PRO A 129 -25.69 0.01 3.27
CA PRO A 129 -24.40 -0.62 3.08
C PRO A 129 -23.68 -0.04 1.86
N VAL A 130 -22.35 -0.15 1.86
CA VAL A 130 -21.55 -0.05 0.64
C VAL A 130 -21.67 -1.35 -0.16
N VAL A 131 -21.74 -1.23 -1.48
CA VAL A 131 -21.67 -2.37 -2.40
C VAL A 131 -20.38 -2.23 -3.22
N VAL A 132 -19.54 -3.25 -3.17
CA VAL A 132 -18.28 -3.29 -3.92
C VAL A 132 -18.23 -4.57 -4.72
N SER A 133 -17.98 -4.46 -6.02
CA SER A 133 -17.71 -5.62 -6.87
C SER A 133 -16.38 -5.48 -7.57
N SER A 134 -15.62 -6.56 -7.65
CA SER A 134 -14.30 -6.56 -8.27
C SER A 134 -13.98 -7.87 -8.97
N SER A 135 -13.25 -7.76 -10.07
CA SER A 135 -12.70 -8.88 -10.82
C SER A 135 -11.22 -8.64 -11.14
N VAL A 136 -10.38 -9.60 -10.79
CA VAL A 136 -8.92 -9.56 -11.03
C VAL A 136 -8.54 -10.24 -12.34
N ASP A 137 -9.25 -11.30 -12.70
CA ASP A 137 -8.95 -12.13 -13.86
C ASP A 137 -9.82 -11.80 -15.09
N GLY A 138 -10.90 -11.06 -14.88
CA GLY A 138 -11.90 -10.76 -15.92
C GLY A 138 -12.86 -11.90 -16.22
N LYS A 139 -12.88 -12.95 -15.39
CA LYS A 139 -13.78 -14.10 -15.53
C LYS A 139 -14.81 -14.13 -14.41
N GLU A 140 -14.37 -13.96 -13.19
CA GLU A 140 -15.20 -13.99 -12.00
C GLU A 140 -15.13 -12.64 -11.28
N SER A 141 -16.28 -12.15 -10.81
CA SER A 141 -16.41 -10.95 -10.00
C SER A 141 -17.02 -11.30 -8.65
N HIS A 142 -16.38 -10.85 -7.58
CA HIS A 142 -16.89 -10.95 -6.22
C HIS A 142 -17.58 -9.65 -5.83
N GLU A 143 -18.85 -9.72 -5.45
CA GLU A 143 -19.64 -8.58 -4.99
C GLU A 143 -19.95 -8.72 -3.50
N TYR A 144 -19.57 -7.71 -2.74
CA TYR A 144 -19.82 -7.60 -1.31
C TYR A 144 -20.78 -6.44 -1.03
N SER A 145 -21.81 -6.72 -0.22
CA SER A 145 -22.59 -5.70 0.48
C SER A 145 -22.19 -5.71 1.93
N MET A 146 -21.70 -4.59 2.46
CA MET A 146 -21.12 -4.57 3.80
C MET A 146 -21.31 -3.21 4.49
N MET A 147 -21.17 -3.22 5.81
CA MET A 147 -21.12 -2.05 6.68
C MET A 147 -19.83 -2.07 7.47
N LEU A 148 -19.48 -0.92 8.05
CA LEU A 148 -18.32 -0.77 8.92
C LEU A 148 -18.78 -0.79 10.38
N ASP A 149 -18.23 -1.72 11.20
CA ASP A 149 -18.39 -1.68 12.67
C ASP A 149 -17.52 -0.54 13.21
N ILE A 150 -18.19 0.54 13.62
CA ILE A 150 -17.52 1.77 14.06
C ILE A 150 -16.70 1.55 15.33
N GLN A 151 -17.17 0.71 16.24
CA GLN A 151 -16.47 0.46 17.50
C GLN A 151 -15.23 -0.40 17.32
N LYS A 152 -15.33 -1.44 16.49
CA LYS A 152 -14.27 -2.43 16.26
C LYS A 152 -13.34 -2.08 15.11
N ASN A 153 -13.71 -1.08 14.27
CA ASN A 153 -13.02 -0.76 13.02
C ASN A 153 -12.84 -1.99 12.12
N LYS A 154 -13.93 -2.73 11.89
CA LYS A 154 -13.92 -3.98 11.11
C LYS A 154 -15.10 -4.03 10.14
N PRO A 155 -14.96 -4.72 8.98
CA PRO A 155 -16.07 -4.93 8.07
C PRO A 155 -17.12 -5.87 8.67
N VAL A 156 -18.39 -5.55 8.44
CA VAL A 156 -19.54 -6.42 8.67
C VAL A 156 -20.11 -6.78 7.32
N ILE A 157 -19.88 -8.00 6.87
CA ILE A 157 -20.35 -8.49 5.57
C ILE A 157 -21.81 -8.89 5.72
N LEU A 158 -22.69 -8.25 4.95
CA LEU A 158 -24.13 -8.55 4.91
C LEU A 158 -24.45 -9.57 3.82
N LYS A 159 -23.75 -9.47 2.68
CA LYS A 159 -23.94 -10.36 1.54
C LYS A 159 -22.65 -10.48 0.74
N HIS A 160 -22.37 -11.68 0.25
CA HIS A 160 -21.32 -11.94 -0.72
C HIS A 160 -21.90 -12.80 -1.85
N THR A 161 -21.67 -12.38 -3.07
CA THR A 161 -22.08 -13.12 -4.27
C THR A 161 -20.98 -13.11 -5.30
N THR A 162 -20.93 -14.14 -6.11
CA THR A 162 -19.99 -14.29 -7.20
C THR A 162 -20.78 -14.34 -8.52
N LYS A 163 -20.24 -13.70 -9.56
CA LYS A 163 -20.85 -13.64 -10.90
C LYS A 163 -19.76 -13.76 -11.96
N ASP A 164 -20.10 -14.43 -13.07
CA ASP A 164 -19.26 -14.43 -14.24
C ASP A 164 -19.24 -13.05 -14.91
N VAL A 165 -18.08 -12.60 -15.32
CA VAL A 165 -17.85 -11.33 -16.01
C VAL A 165 -16.86 -11.52 -17.15
N ASN A 166 -16.72 -10.50 -17.99
CA ASN A 166 -15.77 -10.52 -19.11
C ASN A 166 -14.75 -9.37 -19.06
N LYS A 167 -14.67 -8.65 -17.93
CA LYS A 167 -13.78 -7.52 -17.75
C LYS A 167 -13.22 -7.47 -16.34
N LYS A 168 -11.98 -7.02 -16.23
CA LYS A 168 -11.34 -6.67 -14.94
C LYS A 168 -11.81 -5.30 -14.48
N GLY A 169 -11.58 -5.01 -13.22
CA GLY A 169 -11.81 -3.70 -12.64
C GLY A 169 -12.53 -3.79 -11.29
N LEU A 170 -12.86 -2.62 -10.79
CA LEU A 170 -13.57 -2.45 -9.54
C LEU A 170 -14.77 -1.52 -9.75
N ASN A 171 -15.85 -1.81 -9.06
CA ASN A 171 -17.04 -0.99 -9.00
C ASN A 171 -17.41 -0.80 -7.53
N VAL A 172 -17.50 0.46 -7.09
CA VAL A 172 -17.94 0.81 -5.75
C VAL A 172 -19.18 1.67 -5.82
N SER A 173 -20.17 1.37 -4.98
CA SER A 173 -21.44 2.09 -4.90
C SER A 173 -21.78 2.36 -3.44
N ILE A 174 -22.01 3.62 -3.10
CA ILE A 174 -22.48 4.05 -1.79
C ILE A 174 -23.74 4.90 -1.92
N THR A 175 -24.58 4.86 -0.88
CA THR A 175 -25.67 5.81 -0.71
C THR A 175 -25.27 6.81 0.37
N LEU A 176 -25.39 8.10 0.11
CA LEU A 176 -25.02 9.14 1.06
C LEU A 176 -25.98 10.33 0.98
N GLU A 177 -26.08 11.06 2.09
CA GLU A 177 -26.72 12.37 2.06
C GLU A 177 -25.90 13.35 1.23
N GLY A 178 -26.56 14.13 0.40
CA GLY A 178 -25.91 15.06 -0.52
C GLY A 178 -26.83 16.22 -0.94
N ASP A 179 -26.22 17.25 -1.47
CA ASP A 179 -26.92 18.38 -2.10
C ASP A 179 -26.30 18.61 -3.49
N TYR A 180 -26.85 17.94 -4.50
CA TYR A 180 -26.36 18.06 -5.87
C TYR A 180 -26.71 19.42 -6.47
N SER A 181 -27.76 20.09 -6.01
CA SER A 181 -28.12 21.43 -6.50
C SER A 181 -26.98 22.43 -6.31
N LYS A 182 -26.25 22.32 -5.18
CA LYS A 182 -25.09 23.16 -4.86
C LYS A 182 -23.75 22.55 -5.25
N ALA A 183 -23.62 21.21 -5.21
CA ALA A 183 -22.36 20.51 -5.51
C ALA A 183 -22.14 20.26 -7.02
N GLY A 184 -23.22 20.22 -7.82
CA GLY A 184 -23.19 19.71 -9.19
C GLY A 184 -22.23 20.46 -10.11
N SER A 185 -22.22 21.82 -10.07
CA SER A 185 -21.26 22.61 -10.86
C SER A 185 -19.82 22.22 -10.51
N LYS A 186 -19.50 22.19 -9.21
CA LYS A 186 -18.17 21.87 -8.73
C LYS A 186 -17.73 20.43 -9.09
N ILE A 187 -18.68 19.48 -9.09
CA ILE A 187 -18.41 18.10 -9.51
C ILE A 187 -18.10 18.05 -11.00
N ARG A 188 -18.90 18.74 -11.85
CA ARG A 188 -18.65 18.82 -13.30
C ARG A 188 -17.29 19.44 -13.60
N ASP A 189 -16.97 20.58 -12.94
CA ASP A 189 -15.68 21.25 -13.07
C ASP A 189 -14.52 20.34 -12.68
N TYR A 190 -14.66 19.60 -11.58
CA TYR A 190 -13.66 18.63 -11.15
C TYR A 190 -13.44 17.51 -12.19
N VAL A 191 -14.51 16.92 -12.71
CA VAL A 191 -14.40 15.86 -13.73
C VAL A 191 -13.75 16.39 -15.01
N TYR A 192 -14.13 17.60 -15.45
CA TYR A 192 -13.53 18.27 -16.61
C TYR A 192 -12.05 18.55 -16.39
N GLN A 193 -11.68 19.20 -15.27
CA GLN A 193 -10.28 19.49 -14.95
C GLN A 193 -9.43 18.22 -14.81
N THR A 194 -10.00 17.16 -14.20
CA THR A 194 -9.34 15.86 -14.10
C THR A 194 -9.06 15.28 -15.49
N SER A 195 -9.99 15.39 -16.43
CA SER A 195 -9.78 14.92 -17.81
C SER A 195 -8.67 15.69 -18.54
N LEU A 196 -8.48 16.97 -18.23
CA LEU A 196 -7.40 17.77 -18.81
C LEU A 196 -6.02 17.40 -18.28
N ILE A 197 -5.91 17.13 -16.98
CA ILE A 197 -4.62 16.77 -16.34
C ILE A 197 -4.27 15.30 -16.49
N THR A 198 -5.24 14.45 -16.90
CA THR A 198 -5.04 13.03 -17.21
C THR A 198 -5.47 12.72 -18.65
N PRO A 199 -4.77 13.28 -19.68
CA PRO A 199 -5.20 13.18 -21.07
C PRO A 199 -5.19 11.76 -21.63
N TYR A 200 -4.60 10.83 -20.92
CA TYR A 200 -4.58 9.38 -21.20
C TYR A 200 -5.77 8.61 -20.61
N ALA A 201 -6.65 9.28 -19.83
CA ALA A 201 -7.83 8.66 -19.24
C ALA A 201 -9.09 8.96 -20.04
N THR A 202 -9.99 7.99 -20.14
CA THR A 202 -11.39 8.22 -20.53
C THR A 202 -12.23 8.35 -19.27
N ILE A 203 -12.97 9.44 -19.12
CA ILE A 203 -13.83 9.67 -17.96
C ILE A 203 -15.24 9.95 -18.46
N SER A 204 -16.22 9.17 -18.00
CA SER A 204 -17.63 9.41 -18.24
C SER A 204 -18.36 9.74 -16.95
N PHE A 205 -19.31 10.64 -17.02
CA PHE A 205 -20.09 11.08 -15.89
C PHE A 205 -21.60 11.17 -16.27
N ASP A 206 -22.42 10.36 -15.62
CA ASP A 206 -23.87 10.40 -15.68
C ASP A 206 -24.41 11.12 -14.44
N ASP A 207 -24.95 12.31 -14.61
CA ASP A 207 -25.40 13.13 -13.50
C ASP A 207 -26.87 12.80 -13.11
N PRO A 208 -27.33 13.20 -11.91
CA PRO A 208 -28.69 12.88 -11.46
C PRO A 208 -29.79 13.67 -12.17
N LYS A 209 -29.44 14.64 -13.03
CA LYS A 209 -30.40 15.37 -13.89
C LYS A 209 -30.57 14.72 -15.26
N GLY A 210 -29.84 13.61 -15.53
CA GLY A 210 -29.87 12.89 -16.80
C GLY A 210 -28.88 13.41 -17.84
N GLU A 211 -28.05 14.41 -17.49
CA GLU A 211 -26.98 14.87 -18.37
C GLU A 211 -25.84 13.85 -18.39
N LYS A 212 -25.20 13.67 -19.56
CA LYS A 212 -24.09 12.73 -19.74
C LYS A 212 -22.88 13.49 -20.30
N PHE A 213 -21.78 13.39 -19.58
CA PHE A 213 -20.51 13.98 -19.95
C PHE A 213 -19.54 12.85 -20.31
N GLN A 214 -18.82 12.99 -21.41
CA GLN A 214 -17.82 12.03 -21.83
C GLN A 214 -16.56 12.75 -22.29
N TYR A 215 -15.47 12.49 -21.62
CA TYR A 215 -14.14 12.99 -21.96
C TYR A 215 -13.28 11.79 -22.36
N LYS A 216 -13.11 11.64 -23.68
CA LYS A 216 -12.29 10.55 -24.24
C LYS A 216 -10.83 10.91 -24.10
N ARG A 217 -10.00 9.90 -23.84
CA ARG A 217 -8.54 10.05 -23.88
C ARG A 217 -8.10 10.58 -25.27
N ILE A 218 -7.11 11.43 -25.26
CA ILE A 218 -6.51 12.03 -26.45
C ILE A 218 -5.06 11.55 -26.65
N VAL A 219 -4.51 10.85 -25.68
CA VAL A 219 -3.15 10.28 -25.67
C VAL A 219 -3.23 8.84 -25.19
N ASP A 220 -2.55 7.93 -25.89
CA ASP A 220 -2.47 6.51 -25.51
C ASP A 220 -1.18 6.18 -24.72
N ALA A 221 -0.30 7.17 -24.49
CA ALA A 221 0.91 7.01 -23.70
C ALA A 221 0.66 7.45 -22.26
N MET A 222 0.93 6.56 -21.32
CA MET A 222 0.85 6.87 -19.89
C MET A 222 2.19 7.38 -19.37
N PRO A 223 2.20 8.26 -18.36
CA PRO A 223 3.40 8.57 -17.61
C PRO A 223 3.94 7.29 -16.92
N SER A 224 5.23 7.26 -16.64
CA SER A 224 5.81 6.17 -15.87
C SER A 224 5.11 6.04 -14.50
N PRO A 225 4.85 4.81 -14.03
CA PRO A 225 4.27 4.61 -12.72
C PRO A 225 5.07 5.33 -11.64
N PRO A 226 4.41 5.90 -10.62
CA PRO A 226 5.10 6.57 -9.54
C PRO A 226 6.03 5.60 -8.81
N THR A 227 7.26 6.02 -8.62
CA THR A 227 8.27 5.26 -7.88
C THR A 227 8.45 5.82 -6.48
N ILE A 228 8.82 4.96 -5.54
CA ILE A 228 9.17 5.41 -4.19
C ILE A 228 10.48 6.19 -4.29
N ILE A 229 10.41 7.51 -4.11
CA ILE A 229 11.61 8.34 -3.99
C ILE A 229 12.06 8.27 -2.53
N LYS A 230 13.25 7.69 -2.32
CA LYS A 230 13.86 7.70 -0.98
C LYS A 230 14.17 9.16 -0.62
N PRO A 231 13.69 9.67 0.54
CA PRO A 231 13.98 11.02 0.95
C PRO A 231 15.50 11.19 1.20
N HIS A 232 16.02 12.39 0.91
CA HIS A 232 17.43 12.68 1.18
C HIS A 232 17.66 12.80 2.69
N PRO A 233 18.74 12.22 3.26
CA PRO A 233 18.97 12.20 4.71
C PRO A 233 18.96 13.59 5.38
N HIS A 234 19.40 14.65 4.68
CA HIS A 234 19.38 16.02 5.20
C HIS A 234 17.99 16.68 5.25
N GLY A 235 16.97 16.07 4.65
CA GLY A 235 15.62 16.63 4.57
C GLY A 235 14.57 15.85 5.38
N VAL A 236 15.00 14.96 6.28
CA VAL A 236 14.10 14.08 7.03
C VAL A 236 14.41 14.10 8.52
N ASP A 237 13.38 13.86 9.34
CA ASP A 237 13.52 13.69 10.78
C ASP A 237 14.20 12.36 11.15
N VAL A 238 14.66 12.25 12.40
CA VAL A 238 15.38 11.07 12.91
C VAL A 238 14.54 9.80 12.83
N GLU A 239 13.22 9.90 13.06
CA GLU A 239 12.33 8.74 12.99
C GLU A 239 12.16 8.24 11.55
N THR A 240 12.11 9.14 10.58
CA THR A 240 12.12 8.79 9.16
C THR A 240 13.43 8.11 8.77
N ILE A 241 14.58 8.60 9.24
CA ILE A 241 15.89 7.95 9.04
C ILE A 241 15.88 6.56 9.68
N ARG A 242 15.38 6.44 10.90
CA ARG A 242 15.28 5.16 11.59
C ARG A 242 14.40 4.16 10.83
N ARG A 243 13.23 4.60 10.35
CA ARG A 243 12.36 3.77 9.49
C ARG A 243 13.04 3.41 8.19
N MET A 244 13.74 4.33 7.56
CA MET A 244 14.53 4.04 6.36
C MET A 244 15.60 2.98 6.63
N ILE A 245 16.26 3.02 7.76
CA ILE A 245 17.24 2.00 8.17
C ILE A 245 16.55 0.66 8.45
N VAL A 246 15.39 0.69 9.11
CA VAL A 246 14.58 -0.50 9.40
C VAL A 246 13.92 -1.07 8.14
N ASP A 247 13.41 -0.22 7.24
CA ASP A 247 12.74 -0.62 5.99
C ASP A 247 13.74 -0.88 4.85
N THR A 248 14.92 -0.27 4.90
CA THR A 248 16.10 -0.69 4.16
C THR A 248 16.88 -1.78 4.92
N HIS A 249 16.20 -2.54 5.74
CA HIS A 249 16.64 -3.90 5.83
C HIS A 249 16.82 -4.34 4.38
N TYR A 250 18.09 -4.28 3.95
CA TYR A 250 18.51 -5.25 2.99
C TYR A 250 17.88 -6.51 3.58
N GLU A 251 16.85 -7.02 2.93
CA GLU A 251 16.62 -8.42 3.03
C GLU A 251 18.00 -8.98 2.72
N ILE A 252 18.77 -9.23 3.77
CA ILE A 252 19.77 -10.28 3.67
C ILE A 252 18.87 -11.41 3.30
N PRO A 253 18.84 -11.79 2.00
CA PRO A 253 17.79 -12.62 1.45
C PRO A 253 17.71 -13.75 2.41
N THR A 254 16.58 -13.92 3.04
CA THR A 254 16.36 -14.92 4.09
C THR A 254 17.05 -16.12 3.53
N LEU A 255 18.14 -16.55 4.17
CA LEU A 255 19.06 -17.51 3.58
C LEU A 255 18.28 -18.82 3.45
N ASP A 256 17.31 -18.77 2.52
CA ASP A 256 16.50 -19.89 2.15
C ASP A 256 17.36 -20.92 1.39
N ASN A 257 16.82 -22.08 1.17
CA ASN A 257 17.53 -23.15 0.46
C ASN A 257 18.03 -22.68 -0.93
N SER A 258 17.40 -21.65 -1.54
CA SER A 258 17.80 -21.11 -2.85
C SER A 258 19.11 -20.35 -2.77
N MET A 259 19.31 -19.58 -1.69
CA MET A 259 20.57 -18.87 -1.43
C MET A 259 21.70 -19.82 -1.07
N ILE A 260 21.41 -20.88 -0.31
CA ILE A 260 22.36 -21.95 -0.02
C ILE A 260 22.85 -22.60 -1.33
N GLU A 261 21.92 -22.93 -2.20
CA GLU A 261 22.26 -23.50 -3.52
C GLU A 261 23.02 -22.49 -4.39
N LYS A 262 22.70 -21.20 -4.32
CA LYS A 262 23.43 -20.15 -5.05
C LYS A 262 24.87 -20.03 -4.55
N VAL A 263 25.09 -19.97 -3.23
CA VAL A 263 26.43 -19.97 -2.62
C VAL A 263 27.22 -21.21 -3.04
N ARG A 264 26.61 -22.39 -2.96
CA ARG A 264 27.22 -23.64 -3.37
C ARG A 264 27.62 -23.63 -4.85
N LYS A 265 26.75 -23.18 -5.72
CA LYS A 265 26.99 -23.13 -7.17
C LYS A 265 28.12 -22.17 -7.52
N GLU A 266 28.11 -20.95 -7.00
CA GLU A 266 29.14 -19.94 -7.29
C GLU A 266 30.51 -20.33 -6.72
N LEU A 267 30.56 -20.90 -5.53
CA LEU A 267 31.81 -21.41 -4.94
C LEU A 267 32.24 -22.79 -5.44
N GLY A 268 31.40 -23.47 -6.23
CA GLY A 268 31.67 -24.82 -6.72
C GLY A 268 31.77 -25.87 -5.61
N LEU A 269 30.87 -25.78 -4.60
CA LEU A 269 30.86 -26.65 -3.45
C LEU A 269 30.08 -27.94 -3.76
N ALA A 270 30.71 -29.10 -3.56
CA ALA A 270 30.00 -30.38 -3.62
C ALA A 270 29.07 -30.56 -2.43
N LYS A 271 28.02 -31.41 -2.57
CA LYS A 271 26.96 -31.62 -1.57
C LYS A 271 27.41 -32.13 -0.17
N LYS A 272 28.68 -32.41 0.07
CA LYS A 272 29.23 -32.96 1.34
C LYS A 272 30.17 -31.94 1.98
N ASN A 273 29.86 -31.60 3.23
CA ASN A 273 30.64 -30.93 4.29
C ASN A 273 31.93 -30.21 3.84
N LEU A 274 31.83 -28.94 3.55
CA LEU A 274 32.99 -28.06 3.48
C LEU A 274 33.16 -27.36 4.83
N ASN A 275 34.34 -27.53 5.41
CA ASN A 275 34.76 -26.78 6.59
C ASN A 275 34.98 -25.30 6.22
N PHE A 276 34.97 -24.43 7.20
CA PHE A 276 35.16 -23.01 7.08
C PHE A 276 36.37 -22.64 6.21
N GLU A 277 37.53 -23.25 6.44
CA GLU A 277 38.77 -22.98 5.71
C GLU A 277 38.67 -23.30 4.21
N GLY A 278 38.03 -24.41 3.86
CA GLY A 278 37.83 -24.79 2.46
C GLY A 278 36.90 -23.84 1.69
N ILE A 279 35.92 -23.28 2.38
CA ILE A 279 35.04 -22.23 1.80
C ILE A 279 35.83 -20.95 1.58
N MET A 280 36.61 -20.52 2.57
CA MET A 280 37.40 -19.26 2.52
C MET A 280 38.45 -19.31 1.40
N GLN A 281 39.22 -20.40 1.28
CA GLN A 281 40.21 -20.57 0.22
C GLN A 281 39.62 -20.53 -1.19
N ARG A 282 38.40 -21.07 -1.39
CA ARG A 282 37.72 -21.01 -2.69
C ARG A 282 37.15 -19.63 -2.97
N ALA A 283 36.64 -18.96 -1.94
CA ALA A 283 36.11 -17.59 -2.06
C ALA A 283 37.24 -16.61 -2.43
N GLU A 284 38.44 -16.75 -1.85
CA GLU A 284 39.60 -15.92 -2.20
C GLU A 284 39.97 -16.08 -3.66
N LYS A 285 40.02 -17.31 -4.17
CA LYS A 285 40.36 -17.58 -5.58
C LYS A 285 39.35 -17.07 -6.59
N LYS A 286 38.09 -16.93 -6.19
CA LYS A 286 36.98 -16.57 -7.07
C LYS A 286 36.30 -15.24 -6.71
N TRP A 287 36.90 -14.46 -5.82
CA TRP A 287 36.23 -13.28 -5.24
C TRP A 287 35.62 -12.33 -6.26
N ALA A 288 36.34 -12.05 -7.35
CA ALA A 288 35.89 -11.16 -8.40
C ALA A 288 34.65 -11.67 -9.17
N ASP A 289 34.50 -12.99 -9.24
CA ASP A 289 33.42 -13.65 -9.98
C ASP A 289 32.18 -13.93 -9.11
N LEU A 290 32.28 -13.73 -7.79
CA LEU A 290 31.17 -13.95 -6.88
C LEU A 290 30.13 -12.85 -6.98
N SER A 291 28.86 -13.21 -6.94
CA SER A 291 27.78 -12.23 -6.83
C SER A 291 27.85 -11.46 -5.49
N ARG A 292 27.34 -10.23 -5.48
CA ARG A 292 27.34 -9.36 -4.30
C ARG A 292 26.79 -10.04 -3.02
N PRO A 293 25.64 -10.76 -3.07
CA PRO A 293 25.13 -11.45 -1.88
C PRO A 293 26.07 -12.53 -1.35
N VAL A 294 26.72 -13.29 -2.23
CA VAL A 294 27.67 -14.34 -1.84
C VAL A 294 28.92 -13.74 -1.22
N ARG A 295 29.42 -12.61 -1.73
CA ARG A 295 30.55 -11.85 -1.13
C ARG A 295 30.24 -11.40 0.29
N ILE A 296 29.02 -10.89 0.53
CA ILE A 296 28.59 -10.46 1.87
C ILE A 296 28.60 -11.64 2.84
N ILE A 297 28.03 -12.79 2.47
CA ILE A 297 27.99 -13.99 3.31
C ILE A 297 29.41 -14.47 3.65
N VAL A 298 30.29 -14.54 2.68
CA VAL A 298 31.68 -14.98 2.89
C VAL A 298 32.44 -13.98 3.78
N ALA A 299 32.23 -12.67 3.57
CA ALA A 299 32.83 -11.64 4.43
C ALA A 299 32.34 -11.78 5.88
N LEU A 300 31.05 -11.96 6.10
CA LEU A 300 30.48 -12.18 7.44
C LEU A 300 31.03 -13.45 8.09
N MET A 301 31.15 -14.54 7.36
CA MET A 301 31.79 -15.78 7.86
C MET A 301 33.21 -15.50 8.32
N SER A 302 33.99 -14.74 7.56
CA SER A 302 35.37 -14.37 7.91
C SER A 302 35.44 -13.50 9.15
N PHE A 303 34.55 -12.49 9.27
CA PHE A 303 34.52 -11.58 10.42
C PHE A 303 34.10 -12.27 11.70
N LEU A 304 33.03 -13.04 11.62
CA LEU A 304 32.41 -13.70 12.78
C LEU A 304 33.12 -15.00 13.15
N GLN A 305 34.06 -15.48 12.32
CA GLN A 305 34.71 -16.79 12.48
C GLN A 305 33.67 -17.92 12.68
N MET A 306 32.57 -17.81 11.97
CA MET A 306 31.43 -18.73 12.10
C MET A 306 31.30 -19.61 10.86
N ASP A 307 30.92 -20.86 11.10
CA ASP A 307 30.51 -21.78 10.05
C ASP A 307 29.24 -21.24 9.34
N PHE A 308 29.08 -21.68 8.10
CA PHE A 308 27.94 -21.29 7.27
C PHE A 308 26.58 -21.55 7.96
N GLU A 309 26.42 -22.68 8.67
CA GLU A 309 25.19 -23.00 9.40
C GLU A 309 24.89 -22.07 10.56
N LYS A 310 25.93 -21.49 11.20
CA LYS A 310 25.78 -20.51 12.27
C LYS A 310 25.43 -19.13 11.71
N ILE A 311 26.08 -18.73 10.62
CA ILE A 311 25.76 -17.46 9.92
C ILE A 311 24.29 -17.41 9.50
N MET A 312 23.70 -18.55 9.15
CA MET A 312 22.29 -18.68 8.81
C MET A 312 21.33 -18.39 9.98
N LYS A 313 21.82 -18.47 11.22
CA LYS A 313 21.02 -18.30 12.44
C LYS A 313 21.23 -16.95 13.12
N ILE A 314 21.87 -16.01 12.45
CA ILE A 314 22.06 -14.67 12.99
C ILE A 314 21.35 -13.62 12.12
N ARG A 315 20.99 -12.52 12.75
CA ARG A 315 20.51 -11.31 12.09
C ARG A 315 21.46 -10.17 12.41
N ILE A 316 22.02 -9.53 11.41
CA ILE A 316 22.85 -8.34 11.61
C ILE A 316 21.94 -7.18 12.02
N ASP A 317 22.15 -6.64 13.20
CA ASP A 317 21.38 -5.54 13.76
C ASP A 317 22.05 -4.19 13.51
N ASP A 318 23.39 -4.12 13.55
CA ASP A 318 24.13 -2.89 13.33
C ASP A 318 25.55 -3.16 12.80
N VAL A 319 26.03 -2.27 11.92
CA VAL A 319 27.42 -2.26 11.42
C VAL A 319 27.97 -0.86 11.59
N ASP A 320 28.66 -0.61 12.70
CA ASP A 320 29.33 0.65 12.97
C ASP A 320 30.75 0.64 12.39
N LEU A 321 30.88 1.14 11.17
CA LEU A 321 32.16 1.23 10.48
C LEU A 321 33.13 2.25 11.11
N ALA A 322 32.61 3.28 11.80
CA ALA A 322 33.41 4.32 12.42
C ALA A 322 34.11 3.77 13.68
N ASN A 323 33.37 3.10 14.52
CA ASN A 323 33.89 2.48 15.75
C ASN A 323 34.35 1.04 15.52
N LYS A 324 34.12 0.48 14.33
CA LYS A 324 34.50 -0.89 13.93
C LYS A 324 33.82 -1.97 14.76
N HIS A 325 32.55 -1.77 15.06
CA HIS A 325 31.71 -2.75 15.73
C HIS A 325 30.69 -3.37 14.77
N LEU A 326 30.42 -4.64 14.98
CA LEU A 326 29.32 -5.36 14.36
C LEU A 326 28.44 -5.94 15.45
N THR A 327 27.16 -5.58 15.44
CA THR A 327 26.16 -6.11 16.35
C THR A 327 25.20 -7.02 15.58
N TYR A 328 24.98 -8.21 16.10
CA TYR A 328 24.07 -9.19 15.53
C TYR A 328 23.21 -9.86 16.60
N TRP A 329 22.03 -10.30 16.21
CA TRP A 329 21.18 -11.16 17.03
C TRP A 329 21.40 -12.63 16.68
N ASP A 330 21.73 -13.43 17.69
CA ASP A 330 21.88 -14.89 17.56
C ASP A 330 20.56 -15.57 17.95
N PHE A 331 19.86 -16.13 16.96
CA PHE A 331 18.61 -16.87 17.19
C PHE A 331 18.81 -18.21 17.90
N GLY A 332 20.02 -18.78 17.85
CA GLY A 332 20.34 -20.01 18.56
C GLY A 332 20.51 -19.80 20.07
N GLU A 333 21.10 -18.66 20.45
CA GLU A 333 21.35 -18.29 21.85
C GLU A 333 20.36 -17.23 22.36
N SER A 334 19.47 -16.73 21.51
CA SER A 334 18.46 -15.70 21.83
C SER A 334 19.04 -14.46 22.50
N LYS A 335 20.19 -13.98 22.02
CA LYS A 335 20.88 -12.79 22.57
C LYS A 335 21.45 -11.90 21.47
N SER A 336 21.65 -10.62 21.82
CA SER A 336 22.42 -9.67 20.99
C SER A 336 23.90 -9.77 21.34
N VAL A 337 24.75 -9.80 20.32
CA VAL A 337 26.20 -9.92 20.45
C VAL A 337 26.84 -8.76 19.68
N THR A 338 27.74 -8.02 20.33
CA THR A 338 28.57 -6.99 19.68
C THR A 338 30.00 -7.45 19.66
N ILE A 339 30.65 -7.39 18.51
CA ILE A 339 32.06 -7.78 18.34
C ILE A 339 32.87 -6.63 17.70
N ASP A 340 34.14 -6.58 18.06
CA ASP A 340 35.10 -5.68 17.42
C ASP A 340 35.55 -6.26 16.07
N MET A 341 35.51 -5.44 15.03
CA MET A 341 36.02 -5.84 13.71
C MET A 341 37.53 -5.74 13.66
N PRO A 342 38.26 -6.79 13.25
CA PRO A 342 39.73 -6.78 13.23
C PRO A 342 40.29 -5.71 12.27
N LYS A 343 41.24 -4.91 12.78
CA LYS A 343 41.84 -3.75 12.07
C LYS A 343 42.62 -4.09 10.79
N SER A 344 43.00 -5.34 10.59
CA SER A 344 43.96 -5.79 9.57
C SER A 344 43.44 -6.68 8.47
N SER A 345 42.13 -6.96 8.42
CA SER A 345 41.60 -7.90 7.42
C SER A 345 41.39 -7.21 6.08
N SER A 346 41.89 -7.81 4.99
CA SER A 346 41.59 -7.41 3.61
C SER A 346 40.08 -7.38 3.34
N TYR A 347 39.30 -8.18 4.03
CA TYR A 347 37.84 -8.27 3.97
C TYR A 347 37.13 -7.05 4.55
N TYR A 348 37.72 -6.33 5.52
CA TYR A 348 37.17 -5.07 6.04
C TYR A 348 37.00 -4.03 4.95
N LYS A 349 38.06 -3.80 4.15
CA LYS A 349 38.01 -2.89 3.00
C LYS A 349 36.99 -3.32 1.96
N GLN A 350 36.84 -4.61 1.80
CA GLN A 350 35.89 -5.20 0.83
C GLN A 350 34.44 -5.10 1.34
N LEU A 351 34.20 -5.29 2.65
CA LEU A 351 32.88 -5.07 3.24
C LEU A 351 32.47 -3.59 3.16
N ALA A 352 33.38 -2.68 3.55
CA ALA A 352 33.16 -1.23 3.48
C ALA A 352 32.89 -0.72 2.06
N ASN A 353 33.43 -1.38 1.02
CA ASN A 353 33.19 -1.07 -0.39
C ASN A 353 31.93 -1.78 -0.96
N THR A 354 31.30 -2.65 -0.20
CA THR A 354 30.16 -3.48 -0.66
C THR A 354 28.86 -3.08 0.03
N VAL A 355 28.92 -2.48 1.20
CA VAL A 355 27.83 -1.83 1.94
C VAL A 355 27.67 -0.39 1.49
#